data_8086202a6e1b5bcb2884066bd4c1df4a
#
_entry.id   8086202a6e1b5bcb2884066bd4c1df4a
#
_cell.length_a   1.000
_cell.length_b   1.000
_cell.length_c   1.000
_cell.angle_alpha   90.00
_cell.angle_beta   90.00
_cell.angle_gamma   90.00
#
_symmetry.space_group_name_H-M   'P 1'
#
loop_
_entity.id
_entity.type
_entity.pdbx_description
1 polymer ?
#
loop_
_entity_poly.entity_id
_entity_poly.type
_entity_poly.pdbx_seq_one_letter_code
_entity_poly.pdbx_strand_id
1 'polypeptide(L)'
;MTIQSLGVGSGLALDDLVRQLISAERTPKEQRLDAREERVQDEISALGQIKSKISAFKDAVDDLRTDASINGREPTITHPSDDIEIFSAEATNTALRGSYDISISQLASGSRIETADAAFTSPTDAVLTDGAGDTTMTFKIDSTGDSFTVNVTQNMTLAELREAINNNADNFGVNANIIDTGTATGGAKLVFTSDTTGTGNDLVIVNDGDRAELNRLTTTDSTETATNLTPVLTAANAKATIDGIQVESETNTFDNTIQNVTFTANKVSPLDSDGVTRQSSTMEIGYDKEGLETKIRDFIDSYNGIIDEIKNVTRYGESELEDDGALAGDSLLRGVTSRMATIVGSNVQNSELGGLFALGIELTTDGKLEISSTDFGLGSGESRFDDALENNFDDIAKIFTDETQGIATRLNDIADEYASSGGLISSREKAAKDNQSQIDDARARLEQHML
;
A
#
# COMPACT_ATOMS: atom_id res chain seq x y z
N MET A 1 -42.99 -30.91 -52.16
CA MET A 1 -43.67 -32.23 -52.19
C MET A 1 -43.30 -32.96 -50.92
N THR A 2 -44.24 -33.01 -50.00
CA THR A 2 -44.09 -33.70 -48.70
C THR A 2 -44.13 -35.20 -48.95
N ILE A 3 -43.02 -35.88 -48.64
CA ILE A 3 -42.95 -37.37 -48.61
C ILE A 3 -43.64 -37.83 -47.35
N GLN A 4 -44.98 -37.83 -47.32
CA GLN A 4 -45.81 -38.28 -46.23
C GLN A 4 -46.55 -39.54 -46.55
N SER A 5 -46.05 -40.32 -47.46
CA SER A 5 -46.82 -41.50 -47.91
C SER A 5 -46.04 -42.82 -48.03
N LEU A 6 -44.98 -42.98 -47.26
CA LEU A 6 -44.26 -44.27 -47.18
C LEU A 6 -44.27 -44.82 -45.76
N GLY A 7 -45.46 -45.32 -45.33
CA GLY A 7 -45.56 -45.87 -43.97
C GLY A 7 -46.92 -46.52 -43.67
N VAL A 8 -47.89 -46.51 -44.61
CA VAL A 8 -49.24 -46.99 -44.38
C VAL A 8 -49.38 -48.49 -44.72
N GLY A 9 -48.37 -49.29 -44.53
CA GLY A 9 -48.48 -50.74 -44.81
C GLY A 9 -47.67 -51.68 -43.92
N SER A 10 -46.72 -51.17 -43.16
CA SER A 10 -45.80 -52.00 -42.35
C SER A 10 -45.83 -51.75 -40.86
N GLY A 11 -46.57 -50.73 -40.37
CA GLY A 11 -46.59 -50.38 -38.94
C GLY A 11 -45.20 -49.92 -38.39
N LEU A 12 -44.23 -49.74 -39.25
CA LEU A 12 -42.90 -49.27 -38.90
C LEU A 12 -42.89 -47.72 -39.05
N ALA A 13 -42.76 -46.99 -37.96
CA ALA A 13 -42.54 -45.61 -37.95
C ALA A 13 -41.14 -45.36 -38.54
N LEU A 14 -41.01 -45.14 -39.87
CA LEU A 14 -39.77 -44.89 -40.58
C LEU A 14 -39.04 -43.70 -40.00
N ASP A 15 -39.77 -42.67 -39.59
CA ASP A 15 -39.21 -41.48 -38.92
C ASP A 15 -38.55 -41.81 -37.59
N ASP A 16 -39.17 -42.78 -36.84
CA ASP A 16 -38.57 -43.21 -35.56
C ASP A 16 -37.29 -44.05 -35.78
N LEU A 17 -37.28 -44.88 -36.82
CA LEU A 17 -36.09 -45.66 -37.18
C LEU A 17 -34.96 -44.78 -37.68
N VAL A 18 -35.24 -43.77 -38.49
CA VAL A 18 -34.23 -42.77 -38.94
C VAL A 18 -33.69 -42.00 -37.77
N ARG A 19 -34.54 -41.54 -36.85
CA ARG A 19 -34.09 -40.85 -35.62
C ARG A 19 -33.23 -41.74 -34.75
N GLN A 20 -33.58 -43.00 -34.56
CA GLN A 20 -32.78 -43.96 -33.81
C GLN A 20 -31.42 -44.23 -34.47
N LEU A 21 -31.37 -44.36 -35.78
CA LEU A 21 -30.12 -44.50 -36.53
C LEU A 21 -29.21 -43.28 -36.41
N ILE A 22 -29.78 -42.08 -36.56
CA ILE A 22 -29.06 -40.82 -36.39
C ILE A 22 -28.54 -40.71 -34.94
N SER A 23 -29.40 -41.03 -33.94
CA SER A 23 -28.97 -40.98 -32.53
C SER A 23 -27.89 -42.02 -32.22
N ALA A 24 -28.00 -43.24 -32.77
CA ALA A 24 -26.98 -44.28 -32.58
C ALA A 24 -25.62 -43.92 -33.19
N GLU A 25 -25.59 -43.13 -34.26
CA GLU A 25 -24.36 -42.64 -34.86
C GLU A 25 -23.84 -41.38 -34.15
N ARG A 26 -24.71 -40.49 -33.72
CA ARG A 26 -24.41 -39.21 -33.10
C ARG A 26 -23.87 -39.38 -31.67
N THR A 27 -24.56 -40.13 -30.82
CA THR A 27 -24.24 -40.25 -29.40
C THR A 27 -22.79 -40.66 -29.11
N PRO A 28 -22.22 -41.70 -29.77
CA PRO A 28 -20.78 -42.03 -29.52
C PRO A 28 -19.79 -40.98 -29.94
N LYS A 29 -20.11 -40.16 -30.98
CA LYS A 29 -19.26 -39.08 -31.45
C LYS A 29 -19.31 -37.88 -30.49
N GLU A 30 -20.51 -37.53 -30.00
CA GLU A 30 -20.70 -36.50 -28.97
C GLU A 30 -19.98 -36.88 -27.69
N GLN A 31 -20.19 -38.07 -27.17
CA GLN A 31 -19.49 -38.54 -25.96
C GLN A 31 -17.96 -38.47 -26.05
N ARG A 32 -17.38 -38.71 -27.23
CA ARG A 32 -15.96 -38.59 -27.45
C ARG A 32 -15.50 -37.11 -27.48
N LEU A 33 -16.31 -36.21 -28.05
CA LEU A 33 -16.02 -34.79 -28.05
C LEU A 33 -16.16 -34.22 -26.63
N ASP A 34 -17.22 -34.61 -25.90
CA ASP A 34 -17.45 -34.19 -24.51
C ASP A 34 -16.27 -34.61 -23.60
N ALA A 35 -15.85 -35.88 -23.66
CA ALA A 35 -14.74 -36.41 -22.88
C ALA A 35 -13.39 -35.77 -23.29
N ARG A 36 -13.25 -35.29 -24.53
CA ARG A 36 -12.05 -34.56 -24.97
C ARG A 36 -12.10 -33.12 -24.53
N GLU A 37 -13.27 -32.50 -24.58
CA GLU A 37 -13.51 -31.15 -24.11
C GLU A 37 -13.18 -31.01 -22.61
N GLU A 38 -13.76 -31.90 -21.80
CA GLU A 38 -13.53 -31.99 -20.36
C GLU A 38 -12.03 -32.05 -20.04
N ARG A 39 -11.28 -32.95 -20.66
CA ARG A 39 -9.85 -33.07 -20.46
C ARG A 39 -9.06 -31.80 -20.85
N VAL A 40 -9.46 -31.12 -21.94
CA VAL A 40 -8.81 -29.89 -22.37
C VAL A 40 -9.14 -28.74 -21.45
N GLN A 41 -10.37 -28.66 -20.94
CA GLN A 41 -10.76 -27.66 -19.94
C GLN A 41 -10.02 -27.85 -18.61
N ASP A 42 -9.89 -29.10 -18.16
CA ASP A 42 -9.10 -29.43 -16.97
C ASP A 42 -7.63 -29.07 -17.15
N GLU A 43 -7.04 -29.36 -18.33
CA GLU A 43 -5.67 -28.95 -18.65
C GLU A 43 -5.50 -27.43 -18.64
N ILE A 44 -6.43 -26.67 -19.26
CA ILE A 44 -6.40 -25.19 -19.25
C ILE A 44 -6.50 -24.66 -17.82
N SER A 45 -7.42 -25.21 -17.02
CA SER A 45 -7.62 -24.81 -15.64
C SER A 45 -6.38 -25.08 -14.79
N ALA A 46 -5.79 -26.27 -14.88
CA ALA A 46 -4.58 -26.64 -14.16
C ALA A 46 -3.39 -25.77 -14.54
N LEU A 47 -3.18 -25.52 -15.85
CA LEU A 47 -2.11 -24.63 -16.31
C LEU A 47 -2.32 -23.19 -15.82
N GLY A 48 -3.57 -22.70 -15.79
CA GLY A 48 -3.91 -21.38 -15.25
C GLY A 48 -3.61 -21.27 -13.75
N GLN A 49 -3.94 -22.29 -12.96
CA GLN A 49 -3.65 -22.36 -11.53
C GLN A 49 -2.14 -22.33 -11.26
N ILE A 50 -1.36 -23.16 -11.97
CA ILE A 50 0.10 -23.17 -11.84
C ILE A 50 0.70 -21.83 -12.22
N LYS A 51 0.25 -21.23 -13.33
CA LYS A 51 0.72 -19.91 -13.76
C LYS A 51 0.46 -18.84 -12.70
N SER A 52 -0.73 -18.86 -12.07
CA SER A 52 -1.07 -17.96 -10.96
C SER A 52 -0.16 -18.17 -9.76
N LYS A 53 0.14 -19.43 -9.40
CA LYS A 53 1.07 -19.73 -8.29
C LYS A 53 2.50 -19.28 -8.61
N ILE A 54 2.99 -19.49 -9.84
CA ILE A 54 4.31 -19.00 -10.25
C ILE A 54 4.36 -17.46 -10.26
N SER A 55 3.27 -16.78 -10.63
CA SER A 55 3.22 -15.32 -10.59
C SER A 55 3.31 -14.80 -9.15
N ALA A 56 2.52 -15.35 -8.23
CA ALA A 56 2.59 -15.00 -6.81
C ALA A 56 3.97 -15.29 -6.19
N PHE A 57 4.59 -16.41 -6.58
CA PHE A 57 5.95 -16.72 -6.19
C PHE A 57 6.96 -15.73 -6.74
N LYS A 58 6.80 -15.29 -8.00
CA LYS A 58 7.65 -14.28 -8.60
C LYS A 58 7.60 -12.96 -7.81
N ASP A 59 6.40 -12.54 -7.38
CA ASP A 59 6.24 -11.33 -6.57
C ASP A 59 7.02 -11.46 -5.25
N ALA A 60 6.89 -12.59 -4.54
CA ALA A 60 7.64 -12.84 -3.31
C ALA A 60 9.17 -12.95 -3.52
N VAL A 61 9.59 -13.47 -4.66
CA VAL A 61 11.02 -13.53 -5.05
C VAL A 61 11.55 -12.14 -5.40
N ASP A 62 10.76 -11.30 -6.09
CA ASP A 62 11.14 -9.92 -6.42
C ASP A 62 11.36 -9.08 -5.15
N ASP A 63 10.63 -9.34 -4.06
CA ASP A 63 10.82 -8.71 -2.76
C ASP A 63 12.14 -9.11 -2.06
N LEU A 64 12.80 -10.16 -2.52
CA LEU A 64 14.10 -10.63 -2.02
C LEU A 64 15.24 -10.46 -3.03
N ARG A 65 15.00 -9.93 -4.24
CA ARG A 65 15.95 -9.93 -5.34
C ARG A 65 16.92 -8.75 -5.33
N THR A 66 16.56 -7.63 -4.70
CA THR A 66 17.37 -6.43 -4.70
C THR A 66 17.85 -6.07 -3.31
N ASP A 67 19.04 -5.51 -3.22
CA ASP A 67 19.63 -5.01 -1.97
C ASP A 67 18.71 -3.97 -1.31
N ALA A 68 18.07 -3.13 -2.11
CA ALA A 68 17.13 -2.13 -1.66
C ALA A 68 15.87 -2.72 -0.99
N SER A 69 15.43 -3.89 -1.41
CA SER A 69 14.24 -4.54 -0.84
C SER A 69 14.54 -5.35 0.43
N ILE A 70 15.77 -5.84 0.57
CA ILE A 70 16.19 -6.62 1.74
C ILE A 70 16.71 -5.74 2.87
N ASN A 71 17.52 -4.74 2.56
CA ASN A 71 18.20 -3.89 3.54
C ASN A 71 17.29 -2.79 4.11
N GLY A 72 16.07 -3.13 4.51
CA GLY A 72 15.19 -2.23 5.24
C GLY A 72 15.86 -1.62 6.48
N ARG A 73 15.48 -0.40 6.85
CA ARG A 73 15.90 0.27 8.07
C ARG A 73 14.68 0.54 8.93
N GLU A 74 14.79 0.22 10.18
CA GLU A 74 13.73 0.43 11.16
C GLU A 74 14.23 1.33 12.29
N PRO A 75 13.59 2.50 12.48
CA PRO A 75 13.83 3.33 13.65
C PRO A 75 13.10 2.77 14.87
N THR A 76 13.85 2.36 15.88
CA THR A 76 13.31 2.01 17.21
C THR A 76 13.46 3.22 18.12
N ILE A 77 12.35 3.69 18.72
CA ILE A 77 12.34 4.89 19.55
C ILE A 77 12.07 4.51 21.01
N THR A 78 12.98 4.92 21.87
CA THR A 78 12.81 4.82 23.34
C THR A 78 12.49 6.18 23.90
N HIS A 79 11.24 6.38 24.34
CA HIS A 79 10.79 7.61 24.97
C HIS A 79 11.11 7.64 26.47
N PRO A 80 11.19 8.84 27.10
CA PRO A 80 11.40 8.97 28.55
C PRO A 80 10.33 8.29 29.40
N SER A 81 9.15 8.02 28.83
CA SER A 81 8.04 7.30 29.45
C SER A 81 7.27 6.53 28.38
N ASP A 82 6.87 5.31 28.67
CA ASP A 82 6.10 4.41 27.79
C ASP A 82 4.71 4.97 27.43
N ASP A 83 4.17 5.88 28.24
CA ASP A 83 2.84 6.47 28.02
C ASP A 83 2.86 7.67 27.04
N ILE A 84 4.03 8.10 26.57
CA ILE A 84 4.16 9.34 25.79
C ILE A 84 4.94 9.09 24.52
N GLU A 85 4.25 9.03 23.39
CA GLU A 85 4.88 9.10 22.07
C GLU A 85 5.20 10.57 21.72
N ILE A 86 6.48 10.95 21.79
CA ILE A 86 6.94 12.32 21.54
C ILE A 86 7.05 12.58 20.04
N PHE A 87 7.58 11.63 19.28
CA PHE A 87 7.65 11.66 17.83
C PHE A 87 7.61 10.23 17.28
N SER A 88 7.23 10.08 16.01
CA SER A 88 7.38 8.89 15.20
C SER A 88 8.46 9.12 14.14
N ALA A 89 9.04 8.06 13.60
CA ALA A 89 10.08 8.17 12.56
C ALA A 89 9.96 7.04 11.53
N GLU A 90 10.40 7.35 10.31
CA GLU A 90 10.56 6.43 9.20
C GLU A 90 11.97 6.60 8.62
N ALA A 91 12.59 5.50 8.20
CA ALA A 91 13.90 5.52 7.58
C ALA A 91 13.86 4.81 6.23
N THR A 92 14.54 5.39 5.23
CA THR A 92 14.73 4.69 3.97
C THR A 92 15.83 3.63 4.13
N ASN A 93 15.87 2.65 3.24
CA ASN A 93 16.91 1.60 3.21
C ASN A 93 18.35 2.11 3.08
N THR A 94 18.54 3.37 2.71
CA THR A 94 19.85 4.04 2.61
C THR A 94 20.23 4.85 3.86
N ALA A 95 19.36 4.87 4.89
CA ALA A 95 19.68 5.52 6.15
C ALA A 95 20.87 4.82 6.83
N LEU A 96 21.77 5.62 7.39
CA LEU A 96 22.90 5.09 8.13
C LEU A 96 22.42 4.57 9.50
N ARG A 97 22.90 3.39 9.90
CA ARG A 97 22.67 2.87 11.24
C ARG A 97 23.35 3.77 12.27
N GLY A 98 22.67 4.02 13.35
CA GLY A 98 23.18 4.85 14.44
C GLY A 98 22.13 5.13 15.49
N SER A 99 22.54 5.78 16.55
CA SER A 99 21.68 6.20 17.66
C SER A 99 21.69 7.74 17.70
N TYR A 100 20.52 8.33 17.89
CA TYR A 100 20.29 9.77 17.93
C TYR A 100 19.45 10.14 19.13
N ASP A 101 19.91 11.10 19.92
CA ASP A 101 19.15 11.67 21.04
C ASP A 101 18.37 12.89 20.55
N ILE A 102 17.04 12.77 20.54
CA ILE A 102 16.13 13.78 19.99
C ILE A 102 15.21 14.33 21.08
N SER A 103 15.15 15.65 21.21
CA SER A 103 14.18 16.34 22.04
C SER A 103 13.41 17.38 21.24
N ILE A 104 12.08 17.45 21.46
CA ILE A 104 11.19 18.42 20.81
C ILE A 104 10.95 19.57 21.78
N SER A 105 11.37 20.78 21.43
CA SER A 105 11.17 21.95 22.27
C SER A 105 9.93 22.75 21.95
N GLN A 106 9.45 22.69 20.70
CA GLN A 106 8.28 23.39 20.19
C GLN A 106 7.65 22.63 19.02
N LEU A 107 6.32 22.61 18.97
CA LEU A 107 5.60 22.18 17.76
C LEU A 107 5.38 23.36 16.82
N ALA A 108 5.28 23.10 15.53
CA ALA A 108 4.84 24.06 14.55
C ALA A 108 3.40 24.47 14.83
N SER A 109 3.10 25.73 14.64
CA SER A 109 1.77 26.29 14.83
C SER A 109 1.43 27.27 13.72
N GLY A 110 0.15 27.30 13.34
CA GLY A 110 -0.41 28.37 12.51
C GLY A 110 -0.70 29.62 13.33
N SER A 111 -0.98 30.72 12.64
CA SER A 111 -1.34 31.97 13.29
C SER A 111 -2.77 31.95 13.83
N ARG A 112 -2.97 32.74 14.87
CA ARG A 112 -4.30 32.98 15.45
C ARG A 112 -4.55 34.47 15.58
N ILE A 113 -5.68 34.93 15.04
CA ILE A 113 -6.15 36.30 15.09
C ILE A 113 -7.49 36.30 15.80
N GLU A 114 -7.75 37.30 16.62
CA GLU A 114 -9.05 37.47 17.27
C GLU A 114 -9.51 38.92 17.23
N THR A 115 -10.83 39.12 17.18
CA THR A 115 -11.41 40.44 17.29
C THR A 115 -11.20 41.02 18.70
N ALA A 116 -11.18 42.35 18.81
CA ALA A 116 -11.05 43.02 20.08
C ALA A 116 -12.26 42.71 21.01
N ASP A 117 -12.07 42.93 22.31
CA ASP A 117 -13.13 42.85 23.29
C ASP A 117 -14.28 43.80 22.95
N ALA A 118 -15.51 43.35 23.11
CA ALA A 118 -16.75 44.10 22.81
C ALA A 118 -16.86 44.60 21.35
N ALA A 119 -16.07 44.07 20.42
CA ALA A 119 -16.22 44.36 18.98
C ALA A 119 -17.61 43.93 18.45
N PHE A 120 -18.16 42.87 19.04
CA PHE A 120 -19.51 42.37 18.83
C PHE A 120 -20.14 41.98 20.19
N THR A 121 -21.45 42.16 20.33
CA THR A 121 -22.17 41.79 21.57
C THR A 121 -22.77 40.38 21.43
N SER A 122 -23.05 39.95 20.21
CA SER A 122 -23.74 38.69 19.90
C SER A 122 -23.29 38.13 18.56
N PRO A 123 -23.37 36.82 18.36
CA PRO A 123 -23.20 36.19 17.04
C PRO A 123 -24.17 36.69 15.95
N THR A 124 -25.28 37.31 16.34
CA THR A 124 -26.28 37.87 15.44
C THR A 124 -26.02 39.35 15.08
N ASP A 125 -24.97 39.97 15.61
CA ASP A 125 -24.59 41.30 15.23
C ASP A 125 -24.16 41.38 13.79
N ALA A 126 -24.61 42.43 13.09
CA ALA A 126 -24.21 42.67 11.72
C ALA A 126 -22.74 43.11 11.62
N VAL A 127 -22.03 42.58 10.65
CA VAL A 127 -20.62 42.89 10.40
C VAL A 127 -20.45 44.13 9.50
N LEU A 128 -21.44 44.41 8.63
CA LEU A 128 -21.46 45.53 7.69
C LEU A 128 -22.86 46.17 7.64
N THR A 129 -22.97 47.48 8.01
CA THR A 129 -24.24 48.21 8.07
C THR A 129 -24.18 49.63 7.44
N ASP A 130 -23.06 49.97 6.83
CA ASP A 130 -22.77 51.31 6.35
C ASP A 130 -23.62 51.79 5.14
N GLY A 131 -24.40 50.87 4.52
CA GLY A 131 -25.30 51.19 3.40
C GLY A 131 -24.57 51.43 2.07
N ALA A 132 -23.25 51.25 2.00
CA ALA A 132 -22.48 51.49 0.78
C ALA A 132 -22.38 50.25 -0.18
N GLY A 133 -23.23 49.25 0.08
CA GLY A 133 -23.29 48.02 -0.72
C GLY A 133 -22.37 46.89 -0.25
N ASP A 134 -22.42 45.78 -0.91
CA ASP A 134 -21.61 44.60 -0.58
C ASP A 134 -20.13 44.82 -0.90
N THR A 135 -19.27 44.06 -0.23
CA THR A 135 -17.81 44.09 -0.40
C THR A 135 -17.21 42.70 -0.21
N THR A 136 -15.91 42.60 -0.27
CA THR A 136 -15.20 41.33 -0.07
C THR A 136 -14.13 41.44 1.02
N MET A 137 -13.76 40.30 1.59
CA MET A 137 -12.60 40.10 2.42
C MET A 137 -11.73 39.01 1.79
N THR A 138 -10.46 39.28 1.61
CA THR A 138 -9.50 38.30 1.09
C THR A 138 -8.63 37.77 2.23
N PHE A 139 -8.61 36.45 2.34
CA PHE A 139 -7.77 35.69 3.26
C PHE A 139 -6.56 35.16 2.50
N LYS A 140 -5.36 35.35 2.97
CA LYS A 140 -4.13 34.93 2.28
C LYS A 140 -2.97 34.64 3.20
N ILE A 141 -2.01 33.86 2.70
CA ILE A 141 -0.68 33.67 3.25
C ILE A 141 0.33 34.17 2.19
N ASP A 142 1.08 35.22 2.48
CA ASP A 142 1.95 35.84 1.50
C ASP A 142 3.11 34.95 1.04
N SER A 143 3.63 34.11 1.92
CA SER A 143 4.76 33.24 1.65
C SER A 143 4.42 32.06 0.72
N THR A 144 3.20 31.50 0.82
CA THR A 144 2.76 30.37 0.00
C THR A 144 2.02 30.83 -1.27
N GLY A 145 1.45 32.03 -1.25
CA GLY A 145 0.58 32.56 -2.30
C GLY A 145 -0.86 32.02 -2.24
N ASP A 146 -1.21 31.24 -1.21
CA ASP A 146 -2.57 30.76 -1.02
C ASP A 146 -3.52 31.91 -0.69
N SER A 147 -4.69 31.95 -1.31
CA SER A 147 -5.69 32.98 -1.06
C SER A 147 -7.09 32.52 -1.43
N PHE A 148 -8.09 33.02 -0.68
CA PHE A 148 -9.50 32.95 -1.06
C PHE A 148 -10.25 34.21 -0.64
N THR A 149 -11.38 34.47 -1.28
CA THR A 149 -12.17 35.67 -1.05
C THR A 149 -13.56 35.29 -0.57
N VAL A 150 -14.06 36.04 0.41
CA VAL A 150 -15.42 35.92 0.97
C VAL A 150 -16.22 37.17 0.68
N ASN A 151 -17.42 37.01 0.13
CA ASN A 151 -18.37 38.10 -0.06
C ASN A 151 -19.02 38.49 1.28
N VAL A 152 -18.99 39.76 1.61
CA VAL A 152 -19.63 40.34 2.80
C VAL A 152 -20.78 41.22 2.34
N THR A 153 -21.99 40.76 2.59
CA THR A 153 -23.23 41.48 2.21
C THR A 153 -23.69 42.40 3.30
N GLN A 154 -24.50 43.43 2.94
CA GLN A 154 -25.09 44.32 3.92
C GLN A 154 -25.96 43.54 4.89
N ASN A 155 -25.83 43.88 6.19
CA ASN A 155 -26.48 43.22 7.33
C ASN A 155 -26.13 41.72 7.52
N MET A 156 -25.10 41.22 6.87
CA MET A 156 -24.56 39.89 7.16
C MET A 156 -24.18 39.80 8.64
N THR A 157 -24.64 38.77 9.31
CA THR A 157 -24.32 38.54 10.74
C THR A 157 -22.94 37.93 10.92
N LEU A 158 -22.38 38.05 12.14
CA LEU A 158 -21.11 37.41 12.48
C LEU A 158 -21.17 35.89 12.29
N ALA A 159 -22.32 35.26 12.58
CA ALA A 159 -22.52 33.82 12.37
C ALA A 159 -22.51 33.44 10.88
N GLU A 160 -23.16 34.23 10.02
CA GLU A 160 -23.16 34.01 8.58
C GLU A 160 -21.77 34.22 7.96
N LEU A 161 -21.02 35.21 8.42
CA LEU A 161 -19.64 35.43 7.99
C LEU A 161 -18.75 34.21 8.35
N ARG A 162 -18.86 33.70 9.57
CA ARG A 162 -18.16 32.48 10.00
C ARG A 162 -18.46 31.30 9.05
N GLU A 163 -19.73 31.08 8.72
CA GLU A 163 -20.15 30.01 7.82
C GLU A 163 -19.62 30.22 6.40
N ALA A 164 -19.66 31.49 5.91
CA ALA A 164 -19.14 31.83 4.58
C ALA A 164 -17.62 31.58 4.47
N ILE A 165 -16.85 31.81 5.54
CA ILE A 165 -15.41 31.51 5.58
C ILE A 165 -15.19 30.00 5.60
N ASN A 166 -15.82 29.29 6.54
CA ASN A 166 -15.56 27.85 6.76
C ASN A 166 -16.06 26.97 5.58
N ASN A 167 -17.12 27.39 4.89
CA ASN A 167 -17.68 26.66 3.76
C ASN A 167 -17.17 27.14 2.38
N ASN A 168 -16.20 28.05 2.33
CA ASN A 168 -15.62 28.51 1.08
C ASN A 168 -14.87 27.36 0.40
N ALA A 169 -15.16 27.11 -0.87
CA ALA A 169 -14.55 25.98 -1.61
C ALA A 169 -13.03 26.11 -1.82
N ASP A 170 -12.54 27.35 -1.84
CA ASP A 170 -11.11 27.65 -2.02
C ASP A 170 -10.37 27.87 -0.69
N ASN A 171 -11.00 27.56 0.43
CA ASN A 171 -10.41 27.74 1.76
C ASN A 171 -9.23 26.76 1.97
N PHE A 172 -8.05 27.29 2.16
CA PHE A 172 -6.78 26.56 2.32
C PHE A 172 -6.47 26.12 3.75
N GLY A 173 -7.46 26.11 4.67
CA GLY A 173 -7.27 25.70 6.08
C GLY A 173 -7.41 26.84 7.08
N VAL A 174 -8.17 27.88 6.73
CA VAL A 174 -8.58 28.92 7.67
C VAL A 174 -9.85 28.48 8.37
N ASN A 175 -9.83 28.42 9.71
CA ASN A 175 -10.99 28.12 10.54
C ASN A 175 -11.45 29.37 11.28
N ALA A 176 -12.70 29.76 11.10
CA ALA A 176 -13.34 30.85 11.82
C ALA A 176 -14.28 30.28 12.90
N ASN A 177 -14.12 30.74 14.14
CA ASN A 177 -14.98 30.33 15.25
C ASN A 177 -15.46 31.54 16.09
N ILE A 178 -16.67 31.47 16.61
CA ILE A 178 -17.19 32.49 17.50
C ILE A 178 -17.13 32.01 18.96
N ILE A 179 -16.46 32.79 19.79
CA ILE A 179 -16.38 32.56 21.24
C ILE A 179 -17.16 33.65 21.94
N ASP A 180 -18.23 33.25 22.59
CA ASP A 180 -18.98 34.17 23.51
C ASP A 180 -18.29 34.15 24.89
N THR A 181 -17.80 35.30 25.31
CA THR A 181 -17.09 35.41 26.58
C THR A 181 -18.01 35.35 27.80
N GLY A 182 -19.35 35.39 27.60
CA GLY A 182 -20.36 35.41 28.67
C GLY A 182 -20.37 36.69 29.51
N THR A 183 -19.60 37.71 29.08
CA THR A 183 -19.51 39.01 29.78
C THR A 183 -19.84 40.17 28.85
N ALA A 184 -20.48 41.20 29.39
CA ALA A 184 -20.83 42.40 28.62
C ALA A 184 -19.59 43.17 28.13
N THR A 185 -18.45 43.03 28.80
CA THR A 185 -17.19 43.67 28.46
C THR A 185 -16.39 42.90 27.42
N GLY A 186 -16.56 41.57 27.30
CA GLY A 186 -15.90 40.75 26.33
C GLY A 186 -16.69 40.54 25.04
N GLY A 187 -18.02 40.36 25.18
CA GLY A 187 -18.91 40.15 24.05
C GLY A 187 -18.66 38.84 23.30
N ALA A 188 -19.04 38.81 22.02
CA ALA A 188 -18.75 37.73 21.09
C ALA A 188 -17.47 38.05 20.28
N LYS A 189 -16.51 37.16 20.32
CA LYS A 189 -15.26 37.27 19.56
C LYS A 189 -15.26 36.33 18.36
N LEU A 190 -14.87 36.81 17.19
CA LEU A 190 -14.52 35.96 16.06
C LEU A 190 -13.03 35.66 16.13
N VAL A 191 -12.70 34.39 16.13
CA VAL A 191 -11.33 33.89 16.19
C VAL A 191 -11.03 33.19 14.85
N PHE A 192 -9.95 33.59 14.21
CA PHE A 192 -9.43 32.97 13.01
C PHE A 192 -8.18 32.18 13.37
N THR A 193 -8.11 30.95 12.93
CA THR A 193 -6.91 30.11 13.03
C THR A 193 -6.50 29.62 11.65
N SER A 194 -5.22 29.58 11.36
CA SER A 194 -4.69 29.02 10.12
C SER A 194 -4.05 27.67 10.41
N ASP A 195 -4.29 26.68 9.55
CA ASP A 195 -3.61 25.39 9.59
C ASP A 195 -2.21 25.47 8.93
N THR A 196 -1.90 26.57 8.21
CA THR A 196 -0.57 26.81 7.65
C THR A 196 0.38 27.21 8.78
N THR A 197 1.33 26.34 9.05
CA THR A 197 2.34 26.50 10.12
C THR A 197 3.64 27.09 9.57
N GLY A 198 4.56 27.44 10.46
CA GLY A 198 5.88 27.94 10.08
C GLY A 198 6.04 29.45 10.20
N THR A 199 7.23 29.87 10.57
CA THR A 199 7.57 31.29 10.77
C THR A 199 7.40 32.09 9.47
N GLY A 200 6.65 33.18 9.53
CA GLY A 200 6.36 34.03 8.37
C GLY A 200 5.07 33.66 7.63
N ASN A 201 4.36 32.63 8.08
CA ASN A 201 3.09 32.17 7.50
C ASN A 201 1.88 32.72 8.27
N ASP A 202 1.97 33.95 8.75
CA ASP A 202 0.85 34.58 9.42
C ASP A 202 -0.29 34.84 8.44
N LEU A 203 -1.51 34.55 8.88
CA LEU A 203 -2.74 34.83 8.13
C LEU A 203 -2.91 36.32 7.95
N VAL A 204 -3.05 36.76 6.71
CA VAL A 204 -3.39 38.15 6.35
C VAL A 204 -4.86 38.17 5.90
N ILE A 205 -5.63 39.08 6.49
CA ILE A 205 -7.05 39.31 6.17
C ILE A 205 -7.19 40.72 5.64
N VAL A 206 -7.43 40.86 4.34
CA VAL A 206 -7.51 42.15 3.65
C VAL A 206 -8.95 42.66 3.63
N ASN A 207 -9.13 43.94 3.94
CA ASN A 207 -10.39 44.67 3.76
C ASN A 207 -10.44 45.26 2.34
N ASP A 208 -10.90 44.49 1.36
CA ASP A 208 -10.80 44.85 -0.06
C ASP A 208 -11.53 46.15 -0.45
N GLY A 209 -12.57 46.50 0.27
CA GLY A 209 -13.36 47.72 0.03
C GLY A 209 -13.08 48.88 0.97
N ASP A 210 -12.04 48.77 1.82
CA ASP A 210 -11.64 49.78 2.81
C ASP A 210 -12.81 50.23 3.74
N ARG A 211 -13.70 49.27 4.07
CA ARG A 211 -14.88 49.56 4.92
C ARG A 211 -14.46 49.69 6.35
N ALA A 212 -14.71 50.86 6.98
CA ALA A 212 -14.29 51.11 8.34
C ALA A 212 -14.86 50.11 9.36
N GLU A 213 -16.09 49.57 9.14
CA GLU A 213 -16.70 48.56 10.00
C GLU A 213 -15.97 47.22 9.96
N LEU A 214 -15.32 46.87 8.81
CA LEU A 214 -14.56 45.62 8.66
C LEU A 214 -13.13 45.68 9.26
N ASN A 215 -12.63 46.87 9.60
CA ASN A 215 -11.31 46.98 10.25
C ASN A 215 -11.22 46.18 11.57
N ARG A 216 -12.35 45.93 12.24
CA ARG A 216 -12.43 45.09 13.43
C ARG A 216 -12.34 43.58 13.16
N LEU A 217 -12.32 43.18 11.86
CA LEU A 217 -12.31 41.79 11.40
C LEU A 217 -11.08 41.48 10.52
N THR A 218 -10.37 42.49 10.04
CA THR A 218 -9.28 42.37 9.06
C THR A 218 -7.95 42.75 9.69
N THR A 219 -6.85 42.27 9.11
CA THR A 219 -5.50 42.64 9.55
C THR A 219 -5.01 43.89 8.85
N THR A 220 -5.50 44.18 7.63
CA THR A 220 -5.02 45.29 6.81
C THR A 220 -6.10 45.86 5.88
N ASP A 221 -5.81 46.98 5.25
CA ASP A 221 -6.62 47.63 4.21
C ASP A 221 -6.32 47.05 2.81
N SER A 222 -7.00 47.56 1.77
CA SER A 222 -6.81 47.12 0.39
C SER A 222 -5.42 47.39 -0.17
N THR A 223 -4.68 48.32 0.41
CA THR A 223 -3.31 48.70 0.02
C THR A 223 -2.24 47.99 0.87
N GLU A 224 -2.67 47.25 1.87
CA GLU A 224 -1.80 46.51 2.81
C GLU A 224 -0.82 47.40 3.58
N THR A 225 -1.21 48.65 3.80
CA THR A 225 -0.38 49.64 4.52
C THR A 225 -0.89 49.91 5.95
N ALA A 226 -2.18 49.68 6.21
CA ALA A 226 -2.75 49.85 7.54
C ALA A 226 -2.55 48.57 8.38
N THR A 227 -2.44 48.73 9.69
CA THR A 227 -2.48 47.63 10.65
C THR A 227 -3.77 47.73 11.48
N ASN A 228 -4.67 46.78 11.26
CA ASN A 228 -5.96 46.70 11.98
C ASN A 228 -5.88 45.73 13.18
N LEU A 229 -6.05 44.43 12.93
CA LEU A 229 -5.80 43.37 13.90
C LEU A 229 -4.39 42.83 13.77
N THR A 230 -3.80 42.40 14.88
CA THR A 230 -2.52 41.69 14.92
C THR A 230 -2.75 40.27 15.42
N PRO A 231 -1.95 39.29 14.94
CA PRO A 231 -2.01 37.95 15.50
C PRO A 231 -1.77 37.93 17.01
N VAL A 232 -2.64 37.22 17.74
CA VAL A 232 -2.43 36.89 19.15
C VAL A 232 -1.40 35.79 19.30
N LEU A 233 -1.34 34.90 18.29
CA LEU A 233 -0.31 33.88 18.12
C LEU A 233 0.18 33.97 16.68
N THR A 234 1.48 34.19 16.50
CA THR A 234 2.13 34.15 15.19
C THR A 234 2.40 32.71 14.80
N ALA A 235 2.41 32.46 13.49
CA ALA A 235 2.84 31.18 12.95
C ALA A 235 4.29 30.91 13.33
N ALA A 236 4.59 29.68 13.70
CA ALA A 236 5.91 29.33 14.23
C ALA A 236 6.36 27.94 13.74
N ASN A 237 7.68 27.79 13.58
CA ASN A 237 8.33 26.55 13.24
C ASN A 237 8.29 25.55 14.41
N ALA A 238 8.25 24.26 14.09
CA ALA A 238 8.69 23.24 15.03
C ALA A 238 10.18 23.35 15.30
N LYS A 239 10.57 23.06 16.54
CA LYS A 239 11.98 23.09 16.97
C LYS A 239 12.34 21.81 17.69
N ALA A 240 13.42 21.20 17.25
CA ALA A 240 13.99 20.01 17.85
C ALA A 240 15.48 20.20 18.10
N THR A 241 16.04 19.34 18.96
CA THR A 241 17.49 19.22 19.15
C THR A 241 17.87 17.77 18.91
N ILE A 242 18.84 17.53 18.03
CA ILE A 242 19.37 16.21 17.67
C ILE A 242 20.83 16.19 18.08
N ASP A 243 21.22 15.33 19.02
CA ASP A 243 22.59 15.24 19.56
C ASP A 243 23.18 16.60 19.95
N GLY A 244 22.35 17.50 20.51
CA GLY A 244 22.72 18.85 20.89
C GLY A 244 22.66 19.88 19.75
N ILE A 245 22.36 19.51 18.51
CA ILE A 245 22.22 20.38 17.36
C ILE A 245 20.77 20.83 17.23
N GLN A 246 20.52 22.14 17.26
CA GLN A 246 19.18 22.69 17.04
C GLN A 246 18.78 22.63 15.57
N VAL A 247 17.56 22.19 15.31
CA VAL A 247 16.95 22.08 13.99
C VAL A 247 15.53 22.62 14.02
N GLU A 248 15.08 23.16 12.89
CA GLU A 248 13.74 23.73 12.75
C GLU A 248 13.07 23.20 11.49
N SER A 249 11.74 23.10 11.53
CA SER A 249 10.91 22.78 10.38
C SER A 249 9.67 23.68 10.38
N GLU A 250 9.21 24.08 9.21
CA GLU A 250 7.96 24.86 9.08
C GLU A 250 6.72 24.04 9.46
N THR A 251 6.82 22.72 9.42
CA THR A 251 5.79 21.77 9.86
C THR A 251 6.27 20.94 11.04
N ASN A 252 5.41 20.06 11.58
CA ASN A 252 5.85 19.11 12.60
C ASN A 252 6.68 17.94 12.04
N THR A 253 6.84 17.85 10.72
CA THR A 253 7.66 16.84 10.05
C THR A 253 9.05 17.40 9.75
N PHE A 254 10.07 16.70 10.19
CA PHE A 254 11.48 16.98 9.92
C PHE A 254 11.98 15.99 8.86
N ASP A 255 11.98 16.46 7.62
CA ASP A 255 12.39 15.64 6.48
C ASP A 255 13.88 15.82 6.20
N ASN A 256 14.61 14.71 6.03
CA ASN A 256 16.06 14.69 5.75
C ASN A 256 16.95 15.51 6.70
N THR A 257 16.49 15.89 7.87
CA THR A 257 17.32 16.54 8.90
C THR A 257 18.39 15.56 9.40
N ILE A 258 18.06 14.30 9.54
CA ILE A 258 18.98 13.17 9.55
C ILE A 258 18.87 12.56 8.16
N GLN A 259 19.99 12.37 7.47
CA GLN A 259 20.00 11.93 6.07
C GLN A 259 19.20 10.62 5.88
N ASN A 260 18.23 10.63 4.99
CA ASN A 260 17.35 9.50 4.67
C ASN A 260 16.43 9.04 5.82
N VAL A 261 16.17 9.94 6.78
CA VAL A 261 15.23 9.74 7.88
C VAL A 261 14.26 10.90 7.92
N THR A 262 12.99 10.59 8.08
CA THR A 262 11.92 11.54 8.34
C THR A 262 11.34 11.26 9.71
N PHE A 263 11.23 12.26 10.57
CA PHE A 263 10.52 12.11 11.83
C PHE A 263 9.46 13.19 12.01
N THR A 264 8.36 12.83 12.67
CA THR A 264 7.22 13.73 12.90
C THR A 264 7.02 13.94 14.40
N ALA A 265 7.13 15.17 14.83
CA ALA A 265 6.91 15.58 16.21
C ALA A 265 5.42 15.56 16.56
N ASN A 266 5.03 14.75 17.55
CA ASN A 266 3.66 14.61 18.02
C ASN A 266 3.40 15.45 19.29
N LYS A 267 4.42 15.56 20.15
CA LYS A 267 4.34 16.28 21.43
C LYS A 267 5.67 16.95 21.76
N VAL A 268 5.59 17.99 22.58
CA VAL A 268 6.79 18.61 23.16
C VAL A 268 7.36 17.67 24.23
N SER A 269 8.68 17.50 24.24
CA SER A 269 9.39 16.68 25.23
C SER A 269 9.16 17.21 26.65
N PRO A 270 8.97 16.32 27.64
CA PRO A 270 8.86 16.72 29.04
C PRO A 270 10.10 17.50 29.50
N LEU A 271 9.91 18.34 30.50
CA LEU A 271 11.06 18.98 31.17
C LEU A 271 11.73 17.99 32.11
N ASP A 272 13.02 18.06 32.21
CA ASP A 272 13.79 17.35 33.23
C ASP A 272 13.57 17.95 34.63
N SER A 273 14.12 17.33 35.64
CA SER A 273 14.03 17.74 37.04
C SER A 273 14.56 19.16 37.32
N ASP A 274 15.39 19.70 36.43
CA ASP A 274 15.89 21.09 36.49
C ASP A 274 14.85 22.14 36.07
N GLY A 275 13.71 21.72 35.44
CA GLY A 275 12.64 22.56 34.96
C GLY A 275 13.00 23.41 33.73
N VAL A 276 14.14 23.16 33.12
CA VAL A 276 14.67 23.94 31.97
C VAL A 276 15.02 23.05 30.79
N THR A 277 15.75 21.97 31.04
CA THR A 277 16.20 21.04 30.01
C THR A 277 15.07 20.11 29.58
N ARG A 278 14.95 19.84 28.28
CA ARG A 278 14.01 18.85 27.74
C ARG A 278 14.63 17.45 27.79
N GLN A 279 13.84 16.46 28.21
CA GLN A 279 14.24 15.06 28.15
C GLN A 279 14.32 14.62 26.70
N SER A 280 15.38 13.90 26.35
CA SER A 280 15.53 13.31 25.02
C SER A 280 14.89 11.94 24.93
N SER A 281 14.36 11.62 23.75
CA SER A 281 14.08 10.24 23.35
C SER A 281 15.26 9.76 22.52
N THR A 282 15.65 8.50 22.69
CA THR A 282 16.70 7.88 21.87
C THR A 282 16.06 7.15 20.71
N MET A 283 16.43 7.52 19.48
CA MET A 283 16.08 6.84 18.24
C MET A 283 17.28 6.03 17.76
N GLU A 284 17.11 4.73 17.65
CA GLU A 284 18.10 3.81 17.10
C GLU A 284 17.66 3.34 15.71
N ILE A 285 18.50 3.56 14.70
CA ILE A 285 18.24 3.08 13.34
C ILE A 285 18.97 1.75 13.18
N GLY A 286 18.20 0.68 13.16
CA GLY A 286 18.64 -0.70 12.96
C GLY A 286 18.31 -1.24 11.58
N TYR A 287 18.50 -2.56 11.42
CA TYR A 287 17.93 -3.30 10.32
C TYR A 287 16.45 -3.60 10.59
N ASP A 288 15.64 -3.56 9.55
CA ASP A 288 14.26 -4.06 9.56
C ASP A 288 14.27 -5.61 9.52
N LYS A 289 14.52 -6.21 10.69
CA LYS A 289 14.60 -7.68 10.82
C LYS A 289 13.23 -8.32 10.64
N GLU A 290 12.18 -7.72 11.17
CA GLU A 290 10.81 -8.23 11.10
C GLU A 290 10.28 -8.17 9.67
N GLY A 291 10.56 -7.09 8.94
CA GLY A 291 10.22 -6.99 7.54
C GLY A 291 10.95 -8.00 6.66
N LEU A 292 12.24 -8.25 6.93
CA LEU A 292 12.98 -9.29 6.19
C LEU A 292 12.47 -10.70 6.55
N GLU A 293 12.21 -10.98 7.82
CA GLU A 293 11.60 -12.26 8.25
C GLU A 293 10.28 -12.51 7.52
N THR A 294 9.40 -11.51 7.48
CA THR A 294 8.11 -11.59 6.78
C THR A 294 8.31 -11.95 5.30
N LYS A 295 9.19 -11.24 4.59
CA LYS A 295 9.50 -11.52 3.17
C LYS A 295 10.05 -12.93 2.95
N ILE A 296 10.91 -13.42 3.83
CA ILE A 296 11.45 -14.78 3.74
C ILE A 296 10.35 -15.82 3.98
N ARG A 297 9.45 -15.59 4.94
CA ARG A 297 8.30 -16.50 5.17
C ARG A 297 7.32 -16.49 4.00
N ASP A 298 7.02 -15.34 3.42
CA ASP A 298 6.19 -15.22 2.21
C ASP A 298 6.83 -15.96 1.01
N PHE A 299 8.15 -15.88 0.88
CA PHE A 299 8.90 -16.66 -0.10
C PHE A 299 8.74 -18.18 0.13
N ILE A 300 8.89 -18.66 1.37
CA ILE A 300 8.71 -20.08 1.71
C ILE A 300 7.27 -20.52 1.39
N ASP A 301 6.28 -19.75 1.79
CA ASP A 301 4.87 -20.07 1.57
C ASP A 301 4.51 -20.10 0.09
N SER A 302 4.98 -19.13 -0.68
CA SER A 302 4.74 -19.07 -2.12
C SER A 302 5.46 -20.19 -2.89
N TYR A 303 6.70 -20.53 -2.49
CA TYR A 303 7.44 -21.69 -3.00
C TYR A 303 6.65 -22.98 -2.74
N ASN A 304 6.22 -23.19 -1.48
CA ASN A 304 5.45 -24.35 -1.07
C ASN A 304 4.12 -24.45 -1.82
N GLY A 305 3.48 -23.31 -2.08
CA GLY A 305 2.25 -23.21 -2.86
C GLY A 305 2.40 -23.71 -4.29
N ILE A 306 3.55 -23.47 -4.94
CA ILE A 306 3.85 -24.06 -6.26
C ILE A 306 4.05 -25.58 -6.15
N ILE A 307 4.82 -26.05 -5.16
CA ILE A 307 5.09 -27.48 -4.98
C ILE A 307 3.78 -28.24 -4.76
N ASP A 308 2.89 -27.71 -3.91
CA ASP A 308 1.59 -28.33 -3.62
C ASP A 308 0.71 -28.36 -4.87
N GLU A 309 0.61 -27.27 -5.62
CA GLU A 309 -0.19 -27.20 -6.82
C GLU A 309 0.33 -28.17 -7.90
N ILE A 310 1.65 -28.20 -8.14
CA ILE A 310 2.24 -29.14 -9.09
C ILE A 310 1.96 -30.59 -8.67
N LYS A 311 2.11 -30.93 -7.39
CA LYS A 311 1.77 -32.27 -6.88
C LYS A 311 0.31 -32.60 -7.11
N ASN A 312 -0.61 -31.67 -6.81
CA ASN A 312 -2.05 -31.85 -6.98
C ASN A 312 -2.41 -32.17 -8.43
N VAL A 313 -1.93 -31.38 -9.40
CA VAL A 313 -2.29 -31.54 -10.81
C VAL A 313 -1.53 -32.67 -11.52
N THR A 314 -0.41 -33.13 -10.97
CA THR A 314 0.43 -34.19 -11.58
C THR A 314 0.30 -35.55 -10.89
N ARG A 315 -0.50 -35.66 -9.82
CA ARG A 315 -0.71 -36.92 -9.09
C ARG A 315 -1.30 -38.01 -9.96
N TYR A 316 -1.00 -39.24 -9.64
CA TYR A 316 -1.76 -40.41 -10.10
C TYR A 316 -2.73 -40.82 -9.00
N GLY A 317 -3.96 -41.20 -9.38
CA GLY A 317 -4.92 -41.77 -8.45
C GLY A 317 -4.37 -43.05 -7.79
N GLU A 318 -4.58 -43.20 -6.48
CA GLU A 318 -4.10 -44.38 -5.74
C GLU A 318 -4.99 -45.60 -5.93
N SER A 319 -6.18 -45.43 -6.54
CA SER A 319 -7.14 -46.47 -6.79
C SER A 319 -7.99 -46.21 -8.06
N GLU A 320 -8.71 -47.22 -8.57
CA GLU A 320 -9.65 -47.06 -9.70
C GLU A 320 -10.82 -46.10 -9.39
N LEU A 321 -10.97 -45.66 -8.15
CA LEU A 321 -12.02 -44.74 -7.70
C LEU A 321 -11.52 -43.28 -7.56
N GLU A 322 -10.22 -43.05 -7.73
CA GLU A 322 -9.58 -41.72 -7.66
C GLU A 322 -9.08 -41.33 -9.03
N ASP A 323 -9.50 -40.16 -9.51
CA ASP A 323 -9.07 -39.62 -10.79
C ASP A 323 -7.60 -39.13 -10.72
N ASP A 324 -6.89 -39.34 -11.80
CA ASP A 324 -5.58 -38.72 -12.01
C ASP A 324 -5.71 -37.19 -12.03
N GLY A 325 -4.66 -36.49 -11.62
CA GLY A 325 -4.57 -35.04 -11.82
C GLY A 325 -4.60 -34.70 -13.31
N ALA A 326 -5.14 -33.53 -13.65
CA ALA A 326 -5.32 -33.08 -15.05
C ALA A 326 -4.02 -33.10 -15.88
N LEU A 327 -2.86 -33.07 -15.24
CA LEU A 327 -1.51 -33.10 -15.83
C LEU A 327 -0.69 -34.28 -15.31
N ALA A 328 -1.33 -35.41 -15.01
CA ALA A 328 -0.66 -36.60 -14.49
C ALA A 328 0.54 -37.01 -15.36
N GLY A 329 1.68 -37.18 -14.71
CA GLY A 329 2.92 -37.58 -15.40
C GLY A 329 3.61 -36.51 -16.23
N ASP A 330 3.18 -35.25 -16.10
CA ASP A 330 3.77 -34.14 -16.87
C ASP A 330 5.27 -33.95 -16.59
N SER A 331 6.08 -34.03 -17.63
CA SER A 331 7.56 -33.90 -17.52
C SER A 331 8.02 -32.46 -17.37
N LEU A 332 7.28 -31.48 -17.92
CA LEU A 332 7.60 -30.07 -17.83
C LEU A 332 7.52 -29.62 -16.35
N LEU A 333 6.43 -29.95 -15.68
CA LEU A 333 6.19 -29.57 -14.29
C LEU A 333 7.16 -30.26 -13.32
N ARG A 334 7.51 -31.53 -13.57
CA ARG A 334 8.60 -32.20 -12.83
C ARG A 334 9.95 -31.53 -13.04
N GLY A 335 10.20 -31.01 -14.25
CA GLY A 335 11.40 -30.24 -14.54
C GLY A 335 11.49 -28.95 -13.74
N VAL A 336 10.38 -28.21 -13.59
CA VAL A 336 10.31 -26.99 -12.77
C VAL A 336 10.68 -27.29 -11.31
N THR A 337 10.01 -28.25 -10.68
CA THR A 337 10.25 -28.58 -9.27
C THR A 337 11.69 -29.03 -9.02
N SER A 338 12.26 -29.82 -9.91
CA SER A 338 13.65 -30.27 -9.81
C SER A 338 14.65 -29.11 -9.92
N ARG A 339 14.42 -28.17 -10.86
CA ARG A 339 15.27 -26.99 -11.02
C ARG A 339 15.16 -26.04 -9.80
N MET A 340 13.94 -25.80 -9.30
CA MET A 340 13.71 -25.01 -8.10
C MET A 340 14.42 -25.63 -6.89
N ALA A 341 14.26 -26.94 -6.66
CA ALA A 341 14.96 -27.67 -5.59
C ALA A 341 16.49 -27.58 -5.70
N THR A 342 17.04 -27.64 -6.92
CA THR A 342 18.49 -27.51 -7.15
C THR A 342 18.98 -26.09 -6.78
N ILE A 343 18.20 -25.05 -7.06
CA ILE A 343 18.58 -23.67 -6.74
C ILE A 343 18.53 -23.44 -5.24
N VAL A 344 17.42 -23.79 -4.58
CA VAL A 344 17.27 -23.58 -3.12
C VAL A 344 18.27 -24.42 -2.30
N GLY A 345 18.71 -25.55 -2.81
CA GLY A 345 19.78 -26.38 -2.22
C GLY A 345 21.21 -25.96 -2.59
N SER A 346 21.39 -24.93 -3.40
CA SER A 346 22.74 -24.52 -3.83
C SER A 346 23.39 -23.55 -2.85
N ASN A 347 24.73 -23.52 -2.85
CA ASN A 347 25.50 -22.55 -2.10
C ASN A 347 25.81 -21.31 -2.95
N VAL A 348 25.83 -20.14 -2.28
CA VAL A 348 26.24 -18.84 -2.82
C VAL A 348 27.65 -18.53 -2.32
N GLN A 349 28.62 -18.47 -3.23
CA GLN A 349 30.04 -18.40 -2.87
C GLN A 349 30.45 -17.11 -2.14
N ASN A 350 29.73 -16.02 -2.37
CA ASN A 350 30.02 -14.70 -1.77
C ASN A 350 29.38 -14.50 -0.40
N SER A 351 28.64 -15.48 0.12
CA SER A 351 28.01 -15.46 1.44
C SER A 351 28.81 -16.34 2.41
N GLU A 352 29.05 -15.86 3.63
CA GLU A 352 29.66 -16.63 4.71
C GLU A 352 28.73 -17.73 5.22
N LEU A 353 27.40 -17.46 5.23
CA LEU A 353 26.38 -18.46 5.51
C LEU A 353 26.30 -19.53 4.41
N GLY A 354 26.65 -19.19 3.20
CA GLY A 354 26.74 -20.10 2.07
C GLY A 354 25.40 -20.47 1.44
N GLY A 355 24.29 -20.57 2.16
CA GLY A 355 23.00 -20.93 1.58
C GLY A 355 21.85 -21.05 2.59
N LEU A 356 20.67 -21.43 2.08
CA LEU A 356 19.43 -21.44 2.87
C LEU A 356 19.50 -22.38 4.09
N PHE A 357 20.24 -23.49 4.01
CA PHE A 357 20.37 -24.42 5.13
C PHE A 357 21.05 -23.77 6.36
N ALA A 358 22.12 -23.00 6.14
CA ALA A 358 22.79 -22.29 7.23
C ALA A 358 21.92 -21.17 7.78
N LEU A 359 21.08 -20.55 6.94
CA LEU A 359 20.05 -19.60 7.36
C LEU A 359 18.89 -20.26 8.13
N GLY A 360 18.86 -21.58 8.28
CA GLY A 360 17.81 -22.29 9.01
C GLY A 360 16.64 -22.78 8.14
N ILE A 361 16.68 -22.55 6.82
CA ILE A 361 15.65 -22.99 5.89
C ILE A 361 16.05 -24.31 5.26
N GLU A 362 15.25 -25.34 5.47
CA GLU A 362 15.53 -26.71 5.08
C GLU A 362 14.62 -27.16 3.93
N LEU A 363 15.15 -27.96 3.01
CA LEU A 363 14.37 -28.62 1.98
C LEU A 363 13.90 -30.00 2.49
N THR A 364 12.58 -30.15 2.61
CA THR A 364 11.98 -31.40 3.06
C THR A 364 12.05 -32.50 2.00
N THR A 365 11.83 -33.75 2.41
CA THR A 365 11.74 -34.91 1.49
C THR A 365 10.63 -34.74 0.44
N ASP A 366 9.60 -33.96 0.77
CA ASP A 366 8.49 -33.64 -0.10
C ASP A 366 8.79 -32.50 -1.10
N GLY A 367 10.01 -31.92 -1.02
CA GLY A 367 10.44 -30.83 -1.86
C GLY A 367 9.92 -29.46 -1.45
N LYS A 368 9.41 -29.30 -0.22
CA LYS A 368 8.98 -28.04 0.36
C LYS A 368 10.11 -27.40 1.16
N LEU A 369 10.00 -26.11 1.40
CA LEU A 369 10.87 -25.36 2.30
C LEU A 369 10.21 -25.24 3.68
N GLU A 370 10.99 -25.37 4.74
CA GLU A 370 10.54 -25.13 6.12
C GLU A 370 11.66 -24.54 6.97
N ILE A 371 11.28 -23.74 7.96
CA ILE A 371 12.13 -23.37 9.08
C ILE A 371 11.81 -24.36 10.20
N SER A 372 12.67 -25.37 10.39
CA SER A 372 12.39 -26.51 11.27
C SER A 372 12.61 -26.18 12.73
N SER A 373 11.69 -26.57 13.61
CA SER A 373 11.89 -26.51 15.06
C SER A 373 12.78 -27.66 15.58
N THR A 374 13.13 -28.65 14.74
CA THR A 374 13.93 -29.82 15.12
C THR A 374 15.43 -29.50 15.12
N ASP A 375 16.13 -29.87 16.20
CA ASP A 375 17.58 -29.74 16.28
C ASP A 375 18.26 -31.08 15.93
N PHE A 376 19.08 -31.07 14.91
CA PHE A 376 19.93 -32.21 14.50
C PHE A 376 21.38 -32.07 14.97
N GLY A 377 21.64 -31.22 15.97
CA GLY A 377 22.98 -31.01 16.58
C GLY A 377 23.71 -29.76 16.05
N LEU A 378 23.04 -28.96 15.22
CA LEU A 378 23.54 -27.67 14.72
C LEU A 378 22.65 -26.47 15.15
N GLY A 379 21.73 -26.70 16.07
CA GLY A 379 20.61 -25.82 16.39
C GLY A 379 19.41 -26.09 15.49
N SER A 380 18.20 -25.77 15.96
CA SER A 380 17.00 -25.84 15.15
C SER A 380 17.06 -24.82 13.98
N GLY A 381 16.29 -25.05 12.94
CA GLY A 381 16.15 -24.07 11.85
C GLY A 381 15.72 -22.69 12.37
N GLU A 382 14.76 -22.65 13.31
CA GLU A 382 14.33 -21.40 13.95
C GLU A 382 15.49 -20.69 14.65
N SER A 383 16.27 -21.41 15.48
CA SER A 383 17.41 -20.82 16.18
C SER A 383 18.50 -20.29 15.24
N ARG A 384 18.78 -20.99 14.12
CA ARG A 384 19.73 -20.53 13.10
C ARG A 384 19.21 -19.31 12.36
N PHE A 385 17.89 -19.28 12.10
CA PHE A 385 17.22 -18.16 11.42
C PHE A 385 17.28 -16.89 12.25
N ASP A 386 16.93 -17.00 13.55
CA ASP A 386 17.00 -15.88 14.49
C ASP A 386 18.45 -15.36 14.64
N ASP A 387 19.43 -16.29 14.78
CA ASP A 387 20.85 -15.92 14.89
C ASP A 387 21.36 -15.21 13.61
N ALA A 388 20.93 -15.68 12.44
CA ALA A 388 21.29 -15.05 11.17
C ALA A 388 20.69 -13.64 11.02
N LEU A 389 19.42 -13.45 11.41
CA LEU A 389 18.78 -12.11 11.41
C LEU A 389 19.46 -11.16 12.39
N GLU A 390 19.94 -11.67 13.53
CA GLU A 390 20.60 -10.86 14.56
C GLU A 390 22.03 -10.49 14.18
N ASN A 391 22.83 -11.48 13.73
CA ASN A 391 24.27 -11.35 13.63
C ASN A 391 24.82 -11.32 12.19
N ASN A 392 24.04 -11.78 11.21
CA ASN A 392 24.50 -11.98 9.81
C ASN A 392 23.59 -11.33 8.78
N PHE A 393 22.87 -10.26 9.11
CA PHE A 393 21.85 -9.64 8.27
C PHE A 393 22.36 -9.29 6.85
N ASP A 394 23.52 -8.64 6.75
CA ASP A 394 24.14 -8.29 5.45
C ASP A 394 24.50 -9.54 4.61
N ASP A 395 24.75 -10.66 5.27
CA ASP A 395 25.09 -11.89 4.59
C ASP A 395 23.86 -12.65 4.09
N ILE A 396 22.72 -12.51 4.79
CA ILE A 396 21.42 -12.97 4.28
C ILE A 396 21.11 -12.27 2.95
N ALA A 397 21.32 -10.95 2.87
CA ALA A 397 21.12 -10.22 1.61
C ALA A 397 21.89 -10.85 0.45
N LYS A 398 23.17 -11.21 0.64
CA LYS A 398 23.99 -11.83 -0.40
C LYS A 398 23.47 -13.17 -0.90
N ILE A 399 22.86 -13.99 -0.01
CA ILE A 399 22.25 -15.27 -0.39
C ILE A 399 21.17 -15.07 -1.47
N PHE A 400 20.37 -14.02 -1.33
CA PHE A 400 19.25 -13.79 -2.23
C PHE A 400 19.61 -12.89 -3.43
N THR A 401 20.42 -11.83 -3.23
CA THR A 401 20.59 -10.73 -4.20
C THR A 401 21.81 -10.87 -5.11
N ASP A 402 22.74 -11.81 -4.88
CA ASP A 402 23.90 -11.98 -5.78
C ASP A 402 23.45 -12.06 -7.25
N GLU A 403 24.05 -11.25 -8.12
CA GLU A 403 23.62 -11.10 -9.52
C GLU A 403 23.67 -12.40 -10.32
N THR A 404 24.54 -13.33 -9.95
CA THR A 404 24.79 -14.57 -10.71
C THR A 404 24.38 -15.84 -9.96
N GLN A 405 24.54 -15.86 -8.64
CA GLN A 405 24.34 -17.04 -7.81
C GLN A 405 23.20 -16.85 -6.81
N GLY A 406 22.69 -15.63 -6.67
CA GLY A 406 21.59 -15.30 -5.75
C GLY A 406 20.38 -16.18 -5.99
N ILE A 407 19.85 -16.72 -4.91
CA ILE A 407 18.72 -17.66 -4.96
C ILE A 407 17.50 -16.97 -5.57
N ALA A 408 17.20 -15.74 -5.14
CA ALA A 408 16.07 -14.98 -5.68
C ALA A 408 16.27 -14.65 -7.16
N THR A 409 17.46 -14.21 -7.56
CA THR A 409 17.78 -13.91 -8.96
C THR A 409 17.52 -15.12 -9.87
N ARG A 410 18.04 -16.30 -9.49
CA ARG A 410 17.91 -17.53 -10.28
C ARG A 410 16.49 -18.10 -10.29
N LEU A 411 15.75 -17.95 -9.19
CA LEU A 411 14.36 -18.38 -9.11
C LEU A 411 13.43 -17.45 -9.91
N ASN A 412 13.71 -16.15 -9.94
CA ASN A 412 13.02 -15.21 -10.81
C ASN A 412 13.20 -15.56 -12.30
N ASP A 413 14.41 -15.94 -12.71
CA ASP A 413 14.67 -16.35 -14.08
C ASP A 413 13.85 -17.59 -14.47
N ILE A 414 13.68 -18.56 -13.53
CA ILE A 414 12.77 -19.69 -13.74
C ILE A 414 11.33 -19.23 -13.85
N ALA A 415 10.87 -18.38 -12.95
CA ALA A 415 9.50 -17.89 -12.99
C ALA A 415 9.19 -17.21 -14.33
N ASP A 416 10.10 -16.41 -14.84
CA ASP A 416 9.97 -15.74 -16.14
C ASP A 416 10.00 -16.74 -17.32
N GLU A 417 10.88 -17.74 -17.30
CA GLU A 417 10.94 -18.78 -18.34
C GLU A 417 9.62 -19.53 -18.47
N TYR A 418 8.92 -19.76 -17.36
CA TYR A 418 7.71 -20.59 -17.36
C TYR A 418 6.42 -19.78 -17.45
N ALA A 419 6.26 -18.65 -16.74
CA ALA A 419 5.00 -17.95 -16.58
C ALA A 419 4.86 -16.66 -17.40
N SER A 420 5.94 -16.11 -18.00
CA SER A 420 5.84 -14.91 -18.83
C SER A 420 4.90 -15.11 -20.03
N SER A 421 4.51 -14.04 -20.71
CA SER A 421 3.56 -14.10 -21.84
C SER A 421 4.01 -15.00 -23.01
N GLY A 422 5.30 -15.21 -23.16
CA GLY A 422 5.93 -16.15 -24.10
C GLY A 422 6.48 -17.42 -23.45
N GLY A 423 6.27 -17.58 -22.14
CA GLY A 423 6.82 -18.68 -21.36
C GLY A 423 6.24 -20.05 -21.70
N LEU A 424 6.88 -21.10 -21.18
CA LEU A 424 6.53 -22.48 -21.52
C LEU A 424 5.10 -22.86 -21.14
N ILE A 425 4.62 -22.44 -19.96
CA ILE A 425 3.24 -22.70 -19.51
C ILE A 425 2.25 -21.87 -20.33
N SER A 426 2.54 -20.59 -20.57
CA SER A 426 1.69 -19.72 -21.39
C SER A 426 1.52 -20.24 -22.83
N SER A 427 2.60 -20.76 -23.41
CA SER A 427 2.60 -21.36 -24.76
C SER A 427 1.76 -22.64 -24.79
N ARG A 428 1.84 -23.47 -23.74
CA ARG A 428 1.04 -24.68 -23.61
C ARG A 428 -0.44 -24.40 -23.36
N GLU A 429 -0.74 -23.42 -22.51
CA GLU A 429 -2.12 -22.94 -22.28
C GLU A 429 -2.77 -22.46 -23.59
N LYS A 430 -2.00 -21.73 -24.41
CA LYS A 430 -2.45 -21.33 -25.74
C LYS A 430 -2.73 -22.52 -26.65
N ALA A 431 -1.84 -23.51 -26.70
CA ALA A 431 -2.06 -24.73 -27.49
C ALA A 431 -3.30 -25.52 -27.01
N ALA A 432 -3.55 -25.56 -25.69
CA ALA A 432 -4.77 -26.19 -25.15
C ALA A 432 -6.03 -25.41 -25.56
N LYS A 433 -6.01 -24.07 -25.54
CA LYS A 433 -7.12 -23.22 -26.04
C LYS A 433 -7.36 -23.39 -27.55
N ASP A 434 -6.29 -23.52 -28.35
CA ASP A 434 -6.42 -23.81 -29.78
C ASP A 434 -7.06 -25.20 -30.00
N ASN A 435 -6.74 -26.19 -29.15
CA ASN A 435 -7.36 -27.51 -29.18
C ASN A 435 -8.85 -27.45 -28.78
N GLN A 436 -9.21 -26.63 -27.79
CA GLN A 436 -10.62 -26.35 -27.43
C GLN A 436 -11.41 -25.82 -28.63
N SER A 437 -10.85 -24.83 -29.34
CA SER A 437 -11.48 -24.26 -30.55
C SER A 437 -11.67 -25.32 -31.66
N GLN A 438 -10.72 -26.26 -31.81
CA GLN A 438 -10.88 -27.37 -32.78
C GLN A 438 -12.00 -28.33 -32.39
N ILE A 439 -12.23 -28.56 -31.07
CA ILE A 439 -13.33 -29.39 -30.58
C ILE A 439 -14.67 -28.68 -30.88
N ASP A 440 -14.78 -27.40 -30.66
CA ASP A 440 -15.96 -26.58 -30.96
C ASP A 440 -16.30 -26.65 -32.45
N ASP A 441 -15.29 -26.50 -33.33
CA ASP A 441 -15.45 -26.66 -34.79
C ASP A 441 -15.88 -28.04 -35.18
N ALA A 442 -15.36 -29.07 -34.48
CA ALA A 442 -15.75 -30.47 -34.76
C ALA A 442 -17.21 -30.74 -34.35
N ARG A 443 -17.65 -30.16 -33.23
CA ARG A 443 -19.03 -30.20 -32.74
C ARG A 443 -19.98 -29.53 -33.73
N ALA A 444 -19.65 -28.32 -34.18
CA ALA A 444 -20.43 -27.59 -35.18
C ALA A 444 -20.57 -28.38 -36.50
N ARG A 445 -19.48 -29.05 -36.96
CA ARG A 445 -19.53 -29.92 -38.15
C ARG A 445 -20.39 -31.16 -37.93
N LEU A 446 -20.34 -31.78 -36.77
CA LEU A 446 -21.18 -32.93 -36.42
C LEU A 446 -22.66 -32.55 -36.46
N GLU A 447 -23.03 -31.41 -35.92
CA GLU A 447 -24.42 -30.90 -35.99
C GLU A 447 -24.88 -30.66 -37.42
N GLN A 448 -24.05 -30.03 -38.25
CA GLN A 448 -24.39 -29.83 -39.69
C GLN A 448 -24.56 -31.12 -40.47
N HIS A 449 -23.82 -32.17 -40.14
CA HIS A 449 -23.91 -33.47 -40.82
C HIS A 449 -25.13 -34.29 -40.43
N MET A 450 -25.73 -34.01 -39.27
CA MET A 450 -26.86 -34.73 -38.71
C MET A 450 -28.24 -34.04 -38.95
N LEU A 451 -28.23 -32.87 -39.61
CA LEU A 451 -29.39 -32.14 -40.09
C LEU A 451 -29.78 -32.62 -41.50
#